data_ed1da29b8d0f81948f2e0beef6e66a35
#
_entry.id   ed1da29b8d0f81948f2e0beef6e66a35
#
_cell.length_a   1.000
_cell.length_b   1.000
_cell.length_c   1.000
_cell.angle_alpha   90.00
_cell.angle_beta   90.00
_cell.angle_gamma   90.00
#
_symmetry.space_group_name_H-M   'P 1'
#
loop_
_entity.id
_entity.type
_entity.pdbx_description
1 polymer ?
#
loop_
_entity_poly.entity_id
_entity_poly.type
_entity_poly.pdbx_seq_one_letter_code
_entity_poly.pdbx_strand_id
1 'polypeptide(L)'
;MEWVVVLKRDCETCQLVTPVLGKLAQTAPMKIYSQDDPAFPEDLGGALDDTGLATSWSLGVETVPTLIRYENGQEVARTFGWDRAEW
;
A
#
# COMPACT_ATOMS: atom_id res chain seq x y z
N MET A 1 0.78 8.11 13.78
CA MET A 1 1.10 7.94 12.35
C MET A 1 0.66 6.57 11.89
N GLU A 2 0.13 6.48 10.70
CA GLU A 2 -0.34 5.24 10.10
C GLU A 2 0.01 5.22 8.62
N TRP A 3 0.37 4.04 8.11
CA TRP A 3 0.60 3.82 6.69
C TRP A 3 -0.62 3.16 6.06
N VAL A 4 -1.01 3.60 4.86
CA VAL A 4 -1.99 2.92 4.01
C VAL A 4 -1.31 2.66 2.68
N VAL A 5 -1.38 1.41 2.23
CA VAL A 5 -0.70 0.95 1.01
C VAL A 5 -1.72 0.26 0.12
N VAL A 6 -1.72 0.61 -1.15
CA VAL A 6 -2.54 -0.07 -2.15
C VAL A 6 -1.63 -0.76 -3.15
N LEU A 7 -1.83 -2.05 -3.31
CA LEU A 7 -1.00 -2.91 -4.14
C LEU A 7 -1.85 -3.77 -5.07
N LYS A 8 -1.17 -4.49 -5.95
CA LYS A 8 -1.76 -5.47 -6.85
C LYS A 8 -0.72 -6.56 -7.08
N ARG A 9 -1.12 -7.85 -7.02
CA ARG A 9 -0.18 -8.93 -7.27
C ARG A 9 0.34 -8.90 -8.71
N ASP A 10 -0.54 -8.65 -9.67
CA ASP A 10 -0.18 -8.54 -11.09
C ASP A 10 0.44 -7.16 -11.37
N CYS A 11 1.52 -6.87 -10.67
CA CYS A 11 2.24 -5.60 -10.75
C CYS A 11 3.68 -5.84 -10.30
N GLU A 12 4.62 -5.79 -11.23
CA GLU A 12 6.02 -6.04 -10.92
C GLU A 12 6.56 -5.05 -9.88
N THR A 13 6.24 -3.77 -10.02
CA THR A 13 6.66 -2.74 -9.09
C THR A 13 6.09 -2.99 -7.69
N CYS A 14 4.84 -3.45 -7.59
CA CYS A 14 4.24 -3.79 -6.30
C CYS A 14 5.02 -4.91 -5.62
N GLN A 15 5.51 -5.89 -6.39
CA GLN A 15 6.32 -6.97 -5.84
C GLN A 15 7.68 -6.46 -5.35
N LEU A 16 8.25 -5.46 -6.01
CA LEU A 16 9.55 -4.89 -5.63
C LEU A 16 9.49 -4.10 -4.32
N VAL A 17 8.35 -3.51 -3.97
CA VAL A 17 8.25 -2.68 -2.78
C VAL A 17 7.95 -3.47 -1.51
N THR A 18 7.60 -4.76 -1.60
CA THR A 18 7.23 -5.54 -0.41
C THR A 18 8.30 -5.57 0.68
N PRO A 19 9.61 -5.71 0.38
CA PRO A 19 10.63 -5.66 1.43
C PRO A 19 10.68 -4.32 2.16
N VAL A 20 10.44 -3.22 1.43
CA VAL A 20 10.39 -1.87 2.01
C VAL A 20 9.19 -1.74 2.92
N LEU A 21 8.03 -2.28 2.52
CA LEU A 21 6.82 -2.26 3.33
C LEU A 21 7.01 -2.99 4.65
N GLY A 22 7.72 -4.11 4.63
CA GLY A 22 8.04 -4.84 5.86
C GLY A 22 8.80 -4.01 6.85
N LYS A 23 9.73 -3.17 6.39
CA LYS A 23 10.48 -2.25 7.24
C LYS A 23 9.60 -1.11 7.76
N LEU A 24 8.77 -0.54 6.91
CA LEU A 24 7.86 0.54 7.30
C LEU A 24 6.83 0.08 8.32
N ALA A 25 6.35 -1.16 8.20
CA ALA A 25 5.38 -1.72 9.13
C ALA A 25 5.93 -1.84 10.56
N GLN A 26 7.25 -1.82 10.73
CA GLN A 26 7.89 -1.84 12.04
C GLN A 26 7.89 -0.45 12.70
N THR A 27 7.68 0.60 11.93
CA THR A 27 7.73 1.98 12.44
C THR A 27 6.37 2.51 12.88
N ALA A 28 5.28 2.01 12.30
CA ALA A 28 3.93 2.47 12.59
C ALA A 28 2.90 1.45 12.07
N PRO A 29 1.64 1.49 12.55
CA PRO A 29 0.59 0.65 12.01
C PRO A 29 0.44 0.82 10.50
N MET A 30 0.17 -0.27 9.80
CA MET A 30 0.04 -0.28 8.35
C MET A 30 -1.20 -1.07 7.93
N LYS A 31 -2.00 -0.47 7.05
CA LYS A 31 -3.08 -1.16 6.36
C LYS A 31 -2.68 -1.34 4.91
N ILE A 32 -2.77 -2.58 4.43
CA ILE A 32 -2.42 -2.93 3.06
C ILE A 32 -3.70 -3.39 2.36
N TYR A 33 -3.96 -2.84 1.19
CA TYR A 33 -5.09 -3.22 0.35
C TYR A 33 -4.57 -3.82 -0.96
N SER A 34 -5.15 -4.93 -1.39
CA SER A 34 -4.83 -5.55 -2.67
C SER A 34 -6.01 -5.43 -3.62
N GLN A 35 -5.74 -4.98 -4.84
CA GLN A 35 -6.77 -4.79 -5.85
C GLN A 35 -7.13 -6.07 -6.61
N ASP A 36 -6.34 -7.13 -6.46
CA ASP A 36 -6.59 -8.38 -7.18
C ASP A 36 -6.54 -9.63 -6.28
N ASP A 37 -5.55 -9.74 -5.41
CA ASP A 37 -5.35 -10.93 -4.58
C ASP A 37 -5.09 -10.56 -3.13
N PRO A 38 -6.07 -10.73 -2.22
CA PRO A 38 -5.89 -10.40 -0.81
C PRO A 38 -4.84 -11.25 -0.10
N ALA A 39 -4.41 -12.37 -0.66
CA ALA A 39 -3.31 -13.15 -0.09
C ALA A 39 -1.95 -12.49 -0.33
N PHE A 40 -1.84 -11.58 -1.28
CA PHE A 40 -0.62 -10.83 -1.56
C PHE A 40 -0.58 -9.55 -0.72
N PRO A 41 0.54 -9.17 -0.11
CA PRO A 41 1.82 -9.89 -0.12
C PRO A 41 1.88 -10.97 0.98
N GLU A 42 2.23 -12.18 0.60
CA GLU A 42 2.26 -13.33 1.52
C GLU A 42 3.24 -13.11 2.67
N ASP A 43 4.40 -12.51 2.38
CA ASP A 43 5.44 -12.25 3.37
C ASP A 43 4.99 -11.29 4.47
N LEU A 44 3.92 -10.53 4.25
CA LEU A 44 3.36 -9.58 5.20
C LEU A 44 2.01 -10.04 5.75
N GLY A 45 1.64 -11.30 5.52
CA GLY A 45 0.38 -11.85 6.02
C GLY A 45 -0.83 -11.54 5.14
N GLY A 46 -0.60 -11.09 3.90
CA GLY A 46 -1.68 -10.74 2.98
C GLY A 46 -2.13 -9.30 3.14
N ALA A 47 -3.27 -8.99 2.56
CA ALA A 47 -3.81 -7.63 2.52
C ALA A 47 -5.32 -7.65 2.73
N LEU A 48 -5.90 -6.48 2.93
CA LEU A 48 -7.34 -6.29 2.92
C LEU A 48 -7.85 -6.36 1.48
N ASP A 49 -9.07 -6.87 1.32
CA ASP A 49 -9.65 -7.08 -0.01
C ASP A 49 -10.14 -5.75 -0.60
N ASP A 50 -9.55 -5.36 -1.72
CA ASP A 50 -10.03 -4.22 -2.53
C ASP A 50 -10.25 -4.64 -3.99
N THR A 51 -10.64 -5.88 -4.21
CA THR A 51 -10.89 -6.39 -5.56
C THR A 51 -12.00 -5.63 -6.28
N GLY A 52 -12.96 -5.07 -5.52
CA GLY A 52 -13.99 -4.19 -6.06
C GLY A 52 -13.54 -2.75 -6.28
N LEU A 53 -12.31 -2.42 -5.92
CA LEU A 53 -11.72 -1.09 -6.07
C LEU A 53 -12.42 0.02 -5.29
N ALA A 54 -13.27 -0.33 -4.33
CA ALA A 54 -14.03 0.66 -3.55
C ALA A 54 -13.10 1.53 -2.69
N THR A 55 -12.11 0.92 -2.03
CA THR A 55 -11.14 1.65 -1.21
C THR A 55 -10.23 2.50 -2.07
N SER A 56 -9.74 1.96 -3.19
CA SER A 56 -8.91 2.71 -4.13
C SER A 56 -9.66 3.93 -4.67
N TRP A 57 -10.93 3.77 -4.99
CA TRP A 57 -11.78 4.87 -5.46
C TRP A 57 -11.92 5.94 -4.37
N SER A 58 -12.24 5.54 -3.15
CA SER A 58 -12.40 6.47 -2.02
C SER A 58 -11.13 7.25 -1.71
N LEU A 59 -9.97 6.61 -1.86
CA LEU A 59 -8.67 7.24 -1.60
C LEU A 59 -8.13 8.01 -2.81
N GLY A 60 -8.80 7.94 -3.96
CA GLY A 60 -8.31 8.58 -5.18
C GLY A 60 -7.07 7.92 -5.74
N VAL A 61 -6.90 6.62 -5.56
CA VAL A 61 -5.75 5.86 -6.04
C VAL A 61 -5.98 5.46 -7.49
N GLU A 62 -5.13 5.96 -8.38
CA GLU A 62 -5.18 5.63 -9.81
C GLU A 62 -4.02 4.75 -10.24
N THR A 63 -2.95 4.72 -9.47
CA THR A 63 -1.72 4.00 -9.79
C THR A 63 -1.33 3.13 -8.61
N VAL A 64 -0.84 1.93 -8.86
CA VAL A 64 -0.28 1.05 -7.84
C VAL A 64 1.20 0.81 -8.16
N PRO A 65 2.05 0.66 -7.17
CA PRO A 65 1.78 0.78 -5.74
C PRO A 65 1.60 2.24 -5.32
N THR A 66 0.77 2.47 -4.30
CA THR A 66 0.62 3.79 -3.68
C THR A 66 0.84 3.64 -2.18
N LEU A 67 1.67 4.51 -1.61
CA LEU A 67 1.90 4.60 -0.17
C LEU A 67 1.36 5.94 0.32
N ILE A 68 0.51 5.90 1.33
CA ILE A 68 -0.09 7.09 1.92
C ILE A 68 0.27 7.13 3.41
N ARG A 69 0.74 8.27 3.88
CA ARG A 69 0.99 8.50 5.30
C ARG A 69 -0.14 9.30 5.90
N TYR A 70 -0.70 8.81 7.00
CA TYR A 70 -1.74 9.49 7.76
C TYR A 70 -1.21 9.90 9.12
N GLU A 71 -1.61 11.09 9.57
CA GLU A 71 -1.38 11.54 10.94
C GLU A 71 -2.68 12.15 11.46
N ASN A 72 -3.13 11.67 12.64
CA ASN A 72 -4.38 12.10 13.26
C ASN A 72 -5.60 11.92 12.33
N GLY A 73 -5.60 10.86 11.53
CA GLY A 73 -6.68 10.57 10.62
C GLY A 73 -6.67 11.38 9.33
N GLN A 74 -5.62 12.16 9.09
CA GLN A 74 -5.52 12.99 7.88
C GLN A 74 -4.32 12.59 7.03
N GLU A 75 -4.51 12.53 5.73
CA GLU A 75 -3.44 12.27 4.79
C GLU A 75 -2.46 13.46 4.79
N VAL A 76 -1.19 13.17 5.06
CA VAL A 76 -0.14 14.21 5.10
C VAL A 76 0.87 14.04 3.97
N ALA A 77 0.99 12.85 3.38
CA ALA A 77 1.90 12.60 2.28
C ALA A 77 1.43 11.40 1.46
N ARG A 78 1.79 11.38 0.19
CA ARG A 78 1.46 10.28 -0.72
C ARG A 78 2.58 10.11 -1.74
N THR A 79 2.95 8.87 -2.00
CA THR A 79 3.86 8.54 -3.09
C THR A 79 3.32 7.36 -3.89
N PHE A 80 3.59 7.30 -5.17
CA PHE A 80 3.14 6.21 -6.04
C PHE A 80 4.24 5.80 -7.00
N GLY A 81 4.07 4.58 -7.55
CA GLY A 81 5.11 3.95 -8.35
C GLY A 81 6.29 3.58 -7.46
N TRP A 82 7.46 3.44 -8.08
CA TRP A 82 8.68 3.11 -7.36
C TRP A 82 9.66 4.27 -7.46
N ASP A 83 9.79 5.02 -6.38
CA ASP A 83 10.83 6.00 -6.20
C ASP A 83 11.52 5.73 -4.87
N ARG A 84 12.76 5.25 -4.96
CA ARG A 84 13.51 4.81 -3.80
C ARG A 84 13.78 5.94 -2.80
N ALA A 85 13.86 7.17 -3.28
CA ALA A 85 14.07 8.33 -2.40
C ALA A 85 12.80 8.69 -1.62
N GLU A 86 11.62 8.35 -2.12
CA GLU A 86 10.35 8.65 -1.48
C GLU A 86 9.87 7.53 -0.55
N TRP A 87 10.22 6.28 -0.88
CA TRP A 87 9.87 5.12 -0.08
C TRP A 87 10.95 4.83 0.99
#